data_abe9ce355963cd35ded77987f177666b
#
_entry.id   abe9ce355963cd35ded77987f177666b
#
_cell.length_a   1.000
_cell.length_b   1.000
_cell.length_c   1.000
_cell.angle_alpha   90.00
_cell.angle_beta   90.00
_cell.angle_gamma   90.00
#
_symmetry.space_group_name_H-M   'P 1'
#
loop_
_entity.id
_entity.type
_entity.pdbx_description
1 polymer ?
#
loop_
_entity_poly.entity_id
_entity_poly.type
_entity_poly.pdbx_seq_one_letter_code
_entity_poly.pdbx_strand_id
1 'polypeptide(L)'
;IRTEETYLQWMKDFIFYHNKRHPAEMGAPEVEAYLTHLAVQRNVAPSTQNVAMHAILFLYKQVLDIELTGINALRAKKDKHLPVVLTKSEVHRVLEQITDPEFRLQAKLLYGTGMRLLEGLRLRVKDVDFERCQITVRDTKGNEDRVTMLPLQLIPILHEHLRHVK
;
A
#
# COMPACT_ATOMS: atom_id res chain seq x y z
N ILE A 1 -10.36 -0.57 -8.40
CA ILE A 1 -10.41 0.88 -8.65
C ILE A 1 -8.99 1.46 -8.56
N ARG A 2 -8.33 1.44 -7.40
CA ARG A 2 -6.99 2.07 -7.24
C ARG A 2 -5.88 1.44 -8.11
N THR A 3 -5.91 0.14 -8.33
CA THR A 3 -4.96 -0.55 -9.23
C THR A 3 -5.21 -0.17 -10.68
N GLU A 4 -6.47 -0.11 -11.09
CA GLU A 4 -6.89 0.32 -12.41
C GLU A 4 -6.41 1.75 -12.73
N GLU A 5 -6.70 2.71 -11.85
CA GLU A 5 -6.24 4.09 -11.97
C GLU A 5 -4.71 4.19 -12.11
N THR A 6 -3.99 3.41 -11.29
CA THR A 6 -2.52 3.37 -11.34
C THR A 6 -2.03 2.81 -12.67
N TYR A 7 -2.64 1.74 -13.17
CA TYR A 7 -2.27 1.14 -14.45
C TYR A 7 -2.57 2.08 -15.61
N LEU A 8 -3.75 2.69 -15.62
CA LEU A 8 -4.11 3.69 -16.64
C LEU A 8 -3.14 4.87 -16.65
N GLN A 9 -2.70 5.32 -15.48
CA GLN A 9 -1.72 6.41 -15.38
C GLN A 9 -0.39 6.03 -16.02
N TRP A 10 0.14 4.82 -15.74
CA TRP A 10 1.39 4.36 -16.33
C TRP A 10 1.28 4.10 -17.84
N MET A 11 0.15 3.57 -18.30
CA MET A 11 -0.10 3.40 -19.74
C MET A 11 -0.12 4.75 -20.48
N LYS A 12 -0.80 5.74 -19.91
CA LYS A 12 -0.82 7.10 -20.47
C LYS A 12 0.59 7.70 -20.49
N ASP A 13 1.35 7.60 -19.40
CA ASP A 13 2.72 8.12 -19.28
C ASP A 13 3.62 7.49 -20.36
N PHE A 14 3.53 6.18 -20.58
CA PHE A 14 4.23 5.46 -21.65
C PHE A 14 3.88 5.98 -23.05
N ILE A 15 2.60 6.16 -23.35
CA ILE A 15 2.13 6.68 -24.65
C ILE A 15 2.60 8.12 -24.87
N PHE A 16 2.56 8.95 -23.83
CA PHE A 16 3.06 10.34 -23.90
C PHE A 16 4.56 10.41 -24.08
N TYR A 17 5.32 9.54 -23.41
CA TYR A 17 6.77 9.46 -23.57
C TYR A 17 7.17 9.18 -25.02
N HIS A 18 6.37 8.39 -25.75
CA HIS A 18 6.57 8.07 -27.16
C HIS A 18 5.77 8.99 -28.10
N ASN A 19 5.56 10.26 -27.74
CA ASN A 19 4.90 11.27 -28.58
C ASN A 19 3.49 10.84 -29.06
N LYS A 20 2.74 10.16 -28.20
CA LYS A 20 1.38 9.66 -28.49
C LYS A 20 1.32 8.64 -29.64
N ARG A 21 2.42 7.92 -29.91
CA ARG A 21 2.37 6.77 -30.83
C ARG A 21 1.41 5.73 -30.30
N HIS A 22 0.70 5.06 -31.22
CA HIS A 22 -0.22 4.01 -30.82
C HIS A 22 0.54 2.79 -30.29
N PRO A 23 0.17 2.19 -29.16
CA PRO A 23 0.91 1.07 -28.58
C PRO A 23 1.07 -0.14 -29.50
N ALA A 24 0.11 -0.41 -30.41
CA ALA A 24 0.24 -1.48 -31.39
C ALA A 24 1.38 -1.26 -32.42
N GLU A 25 1.89 -0.04 -32.56
CA GLU A 25 3.03 0.31 -33.41
C GLU A 25 4.36 0.30 -32.66
N MET A 26 4.33 -0.06 -31.39
CA MET A 26 5.50 -0.10 -30.49
C MET A 26 5.70 -1.53 -29.99
N GLY A 27 6.91 -1.83 -29.54
CA GLY A 27 7.25 -3.18 -29.08
C GLY A 27 8.21 -3.18 -27.88
N ALA A 28 8.94 -4.27 -27.72
CA ALA A 28 9.91 -4.44 -26.65
C ALA A 28 10.96 -3.30 -26.58
N PRO A 29 11.52 -2.80 -27.69
CA PRO A 29 12.50 -1.71 -27.64
C PRO A 29 11.94 -0.41 -27.03
N GLU A 30 10.71 -0.04 -27.37
CA GLU A 30 10.07 1.15 -26.82
C GLU A 30 9.77 0.97 -25.30
N VAL A 31 9.34 -0.22 -24.91
CA VAL A 31 9.12 -0.54 -23.49
C VAL A 31 10.43 -0.47 -22.70
N GLU A 32 11.53 -1.00 -23.25
CA GLU A 32 12.86 -0.92 -22.64
C GLU A 32 13.35 0.53 -22.51
N ALA A 33 13.19 1.33 -23.54
CA ALA A 33 13.57 2.73 -23.54
C ALA A 33 12.83 3.51 -22.44
N TYR A 34 11.52 3.30 -22.34
CA TYR A 34 10.71 3.94 -21.31
C TYR A 34 11.07 3.48 -19.90
N LEU A 35 11.22 2.18 -19.65
CA LEU A 35 11.60 1.66 -18.33
C LEU A 35 13.01 2.12 -17.92
N THR A 36 13.92 2.22 -18.88
CA THR A 36 15.27 2.76 -18.66
C THR A 36 15.22 4.27 -18.33
N HIS A 37 14.38 5.03 -19.04
CA HIS A 37 14.09 6.42 -18.70
C HIS A 37 13.59 6.59 -17.27
N LEU A 38 12.65 5.75 -16.83
CA LEU A 38 12.15 5.76 -15.45
C LEU A 38 13.27 5.52 -14.42
N ALA A 39 14.16 4.57 -14.71
CA ALA A 39 15.26 4.22 -13.80
C ALA A 39 16.35 5.29 -13.75
N VAL A 40 16.78 5.81 -14.91
CA VAL A 40 17.97 6.66 -15.05
C VAL A 40 17.62 8.13 -14.94
N GLN A 41 16.60 8.61 -15.65
CA GLN A 41 16.26 10.02 -15.71
C GLN A 41 15.27 10.45 -14.63
N ARG A 42 14.24 9.62 -14.39
CA ARG A 42 13.25 9.91 -13.34
C ARG A 42 13.64 9.36 -11.96
N ASN A 43 14.71 8.56 -11.89
CA ASN A 43 15.23 7.95 -10.66
C ASN A 43 14.15 7.36 -9.75
N VAL A 44 13.18 6.64 -10.35
CA VAL A 44 12.09 6.02 -9.61
C VAL A 44 12.56 4.82 -8.81
N ALA A 45 11.87 4.51 -7.71
CA ALA A 45 12.15 3.31 -6.94
C ALA A 45 11.92 2.03 -7.78
N PRO A 46 12.66 0.93 -7.54
CA PRO A 46 12.49 -0.35 -8.25
C PRO A 46 11.07 -0.89 -8.21
N SER A 47 10.38 -0.73 -7.08
CA SER A 47 8.98 -1.10 -6.95
C SER A 47 8.07 -0.31 -7.88
N THR A 48 8.34 0.98 -8.05
CA THR A 48 7.59 1.86 -8.95
C THR A 48 7.83 1.48 -10.42
N GLN A 49 9.09 1.22 -10.81
CA GLN A 49 9.42 0.73 -12.15
C GLN A 49 8.72 -0.61 -12.44
N ASN A 50 8.68 -1.53 -11.48
CA ASN A 50 7.97 -2.80 -11.63
C ASN A 50 6.47 -2.60 -11.84
N VAL A 51 5.82 -1.69 -11.13
CA VAL A 51 4.40 -1.38 -11.32
C VAL A 51 4.16 -0.83 -12.73
N ALA A 52 5.00 0.08 -13.22
CA ALA A 52 4.93 0.60 -14.58
C ALA A 52 5.09 -0.52 -15.62
N MET A 53 6.07 -1.42 -15.43
CA MET A 53 6.29 -2.58 -16.31
C MET A 53 5.05 -3.48 -16.34
N HIS A 54 4.48 -3.82 -15.18
CA HIS A 54 3.28 -4.67 -15.14
C HIS A 54 2.07 -4.00 -15.78
N ALA A 55 1.91 -2.69 -15.65
CA ALA A 55 0.85 -1.95 -16.33
C ALA A 55 0.99 -2.02 -17.87
N ILE A 56 2.21 -1.85 -18.38
CA ILE A 56 2.48 -1.94 -19.84
C ILE A 56 2.29 -3.38 -20.34
N LEU A 57 2.81 -4.37 -19.63
CA LEU A 57 2.60 -5.79 -19.99
C LEU A 57 1.11 -6.15 -19.99
N PHE A 58 0.33 -5.62 -19.04
CA PHE A 58 -1.12 -5.79 -19.02
C PHE A 58 -1.77 -5.17 -20.28
N LEU A 59 -1.37 -3.94 -20.66
CA LEU A 59 -1.86 -3.29 -21.88
C LEU A 59 -1.63 -4.16 -23.12
N TYR A 60 -0.40 -4.65 -23.30
CA TYR A 60 -0.08 -5.46 -24.48
C TYR A 60 -0.81 -6.80 -24.46
N LYS A 61 -0.74 -7.54 -23.34
CA LYS A 61 -1.28 -8.89 -23.25
C LYS A 61 -2.81 -8.95 -23.19
N GLN A 62 -3.45 -8.05 -22.42
CA GLN A 62 -4.89 -8.15 -22.12
C GLN A 62 -5.76 -7.24 -23.00
N VAL A 63 -5.18 -6.16 -23.52
CA VAL A 63 -5.95 -5.18 -24.32
C VAL A 63 -5.63 -5.29 -25.81
N LEU A 64 -4.35 -5.48 -26.15
CA LEU A 64 -3.91 -5.54 -27.55
C LEU A 64 -3.74 -6.96 -28.07
N ASP A 65 -3.76 -7.97 -27.21
CA ASP A 65 -3.49 -9.38 -27.50
C ASP A 65 -2.12 -9.60 -28.20
N ILE A 66 -1.12 -8.83 -27.76
CA ILE A 66 0.26 -8.88 -28.25
C ILE A 66 1.17 -9.41 -27.15
N GLU A 67 1.91 -10.48 -27.42
CA GLU A 67 2.89 -11.01 -26.46
C GLU A 67 4.26 -10.32 -26.67
N LEU A 68 4.69 -9.58 -25.64
CA LEU A 68 6.02 -8.96 -25.62
C LEU A 68 7.03 -9.93 -25.00
N THR A 69 8.07 -10.27 -25.75
CA THR A 69 9.19 -11.11 -25.30
C THR A 69 10.51 -10.36 -25.33
N GLY A 70 11.46 -10.78 -24.52
CA GLY A 70 12.84 -10.29 -24.58
C GLY A 70 13.07 -8.87 -24.02
N ILE A 71 12.24 -8.40 -23.06
CA ILE A 71 12.42 -7.07 -22.45
C ILE A 71 13.63 -7.09 -21.49
N ASN A 72 14.70 -6.36 -21.84
CA ASN A 72 15.95 -6.23 -21.09
C ASN A 72 16.19 -4.80 -20.60
N ALA A 73 15.20 -4.19 -19.95
CA ALA A 73 15.32 -2.83 -19.43
C ALA A 73 16.32 -2.73 -18.27
N LEU A 74 17.06 -1.61 -18.21
CA LEU A 74 17.86 -1.27 -17.04
C LEU A 74 16.96 -1.17 -15.81
N ARG A 75 17.26 -2.00 -14.80
CA ARG A 75 16.49 -1.98 -13.56
C ARG A 75 16.97 -0.87 -12.64
N ALA A 76 16.03 -0.16 -12.04
CA ALA A 76 16.32 0.80 -10.99
C ALA A 76 17.11 0.11 -9.84
N LYS A 77 18.12 0.76 -9.31
CA LYS A 77 18.94 0.23 -8.21
C LYS A 77 18.11 0.20 -6.93
N LYS A 78 18.18 -0.92 -6.23
CA LYS A 78 17.57 -1.06 -4.91
C LYS A 78 18.66 -0.79 -3.86
N ASP A 79 18.57 0.34 -3.19
CA ASP A 79 19.35 0.58 -1.99
C ASP A 79 18.85 -0.38 -0.89
N LYS A 80 19.75 -1.25 -0.42
CA LYS A 80 19.47 -2.18 0.67
C LYS A 80 19.56 -1.41 2.00
N HIS A 81 18.51 -0.67 2.35
CA HIS A 81 18.40 -0.16 3.71
C HIS A 81 17.73 -1.20 4.59
N LEU A 82 18.39 -1.55 5.70
CA LEU A 82 17.72 -2.28 6.76
C LEU A 82 16.67 -1.34 7.39
N PRO A 83 15.43 -1.81 7.54
CA PRO A 83 14.41 -1.00 8.18
C PRO A 83 14.84 -0.66 9.61
N VAL A 84 14.76 0.61 9.99
CA VAL A 84 14.95 1.04 11.36
C VAL A 84 13.73 0.62 12.17
N VAL A 85 13.96 -0.22 13.18
CA VAL A 85 12.91 -0.66 14.10
C VAL A 85 13.03 0.14 15.39
N LEU A 86 11.96 0.85 15.73
CA LEU A 86 11.89 1.61 16.98
C LEU A 86 11.79 0.66 18.19
N THR A 87 12.45 1.01 19.27
CA THR A 87 12.28 0.35 20.57
C THR A 87 10.90 0.67 21.16
N LYS A 88 10.42 -0.15 22.10
CA LYS A 88 9.14 0.11 22.78
C LYS A 88 9.08 1.49 23.43
N SER A 89 10.19 1.97 24.01
CA SER A 89 10.28 3.29 24.62
C SER A 89 10.20 4.42 23.59
N GLU A 90 10.80 4.25 22.44
CA GLU A 90 10.70 5.24 21.34
C GLU A 90 9.28 5.30 20.78
N VAL A 91 8.65 4.15 20.54
CA VAL A 91 7.24 4.10 20.12
C VAL A 91 6.34 4.81 21.14
N HIS A 92 6.54 4.54 22.44
CA HIS A 92 5.75 5.19 23.49
C HIS A 92 5.91 6.73 23.42
N ARG A 93 7.15 7.23 23.31
CA ARG A 93 7.41 8.67 23.18
C ARG A 93 6.75 9.27 21.94
N VAL A 94 6.76 8.56 20.80
CA VAL A 94 6.10 9.03 19.58
C VAL A 94 4.58 9.11 19.76
N LEU A 95 3.97 8.06 20.34
CA LEU A 95 2.53 8.02 20.56
C LEU A 95 2.05 9.10 21.55
N GLU A 96 2.87 9.45 22.54
CA GLU A 96 2.53 10.53 23.49
C GLU A 96 2.61 11.94 22.88
N GLN A 97 3.28 12.12 21.75
CA GLN A 97 3.29 13.41 21.02
C GLN A 97 1.96 13.67 20.26
N ILE A 98 1.13 12.66 20.09
CA ILE A 98 -0.18 12.84 19.46
C ILE A 98 -1.09 13.54 20.48
N THR A 99 -1.40 14.80 20.26
CA THR A 99 -2.17 15.63 21.21
C THR A 99 -3.65 15.26 21.23
N ASP A 100 -4.22 14.94 20.07
CA ASP A 100 -5.61 14.54 19.94
C ASP A 100 -5.83 13.13 20.54
N PRO A 101 -6.75 12.98 21.51
CA PRO A 101 -6.97 11.71 22.20
C PRO A 101 -7.53 10.61 21.30
N GLU A 102 -8.36 10.95 20.31
CA GLU A 102 -8.94 9.99 19.36
C GLU A 102 -7.88 9.44 18.43
N PHE A 103 -7.07 10.32 17.83
CA PHE A 103 -5.94 9.88 17.00
C PHE A 103 -4.89 9.12 17.79
N ARG A 104 -4.65 9.48 19.06
CA ARG A 104 -3.75 8.74 19.94
C ARG A 104 -4.27 7.34 20.22
N LEU A 105 -5.56 7.20 20.52
CA LEU A 105 -6.20 5.89 20.72
C LEU A 105 -6.11 5.05 19.45
N GLN A 106 -6.43 5.63 18.30
CA GLN A 106 -6.33 4.97 17.00
C GLN A 106 -4.90 4.48 16.71
N ALA A 107 -3.89 5.32 16.95
CA ALA A 107 -2.49 4.97 16.76
C ALA A 107 -2.03 3.83 17.69
N LYS A 108 -2.42 3.91 18.98
CA LYS A 108 -2.16 2.84 19.98
C LYS A 108 -2.83 1.53 19.57
N LEU A 109 -4.05 1.59 19.03
CA LEU A 109 -4.78 0.42 18.57
C LEU A 109 -4.07 -0.22 17.37
N LEU A 110 -3.73 0.57 16.34
CA LEU A 110 -3.00 0.09 15.16
C LEU A 110 -1.66 -0.56 15.53
N TYR A 111 -0.90 0.10 16.41
CA TYR A 111 0.39 -0.43 16.87
C TYR A 111 0.24 -1.75 17.66
N GLY A 112 -0.73 -1.80 18.59
CA GLY A 112 -0.91 -2.95 19.47
C GLY A 112 -1.51 -4.18 18.78
N THR A 113 -2.27 -3.99 17.69
CA THR A 113 -2.99 -5.06 16.99
C THR A 113 -2.35 -5.46 15.65
N GLY A 114 -1.47 -4.63 15.09
CA GLY A 114 -0.90 -4.81 13.76
C GLY A 114 -1.93 -4.68 12.63
N MET A 115 -3.05 -4.01 12.87
CA MET A 115 -4.03 -3.71 11.81
C MET A 115 -3.48 -2.71 10.80
N ARG A 116 -3.92 -2.82 9.54
CA ARG A 116 -3.67 -1.80 8.54
C ARG A 116 -4.49 -0.53 8.86
N LEU A 117 -4.02 0.63 8.41
CA LEU A 117 -4.71 1.91 8.67
C LEU A 117 -6.21 1.86 8.35
N LEU A 118 -6.58 1.39 7.17
CA LEU A 118 -7.99 1.32 6.77
C LEU A 118 -8.79 0.25 7.53
N GLU A 119 -8.17 -0.81 8.00
CA GLU A 119 -8.80 -1.82 8.86
C GLU A 119 -9.17 -1.18 10.21
N GLY A 120 -8.25 -0.41 10.80
CA GLY A 120 -8.52 0.30 12.05
C GLY A 120 -9.57 1.41 11.90
N LEU A 121 -9.52 2.19 10.82
CA LEU A 121 -10.52 3.24 10.56
C LEU A 121 -11.94 2.71 10.29
N ARG A 122 -12.05 1.46 9.82
CA ARG A 122 -13.34 0.79 9.56
C ARG A 122 -13.79 -0.11 10.70
N LEU A 123 -13.03 -0.17 11.78
CA LEU A 123 -13.37 -1.01 12.93
C LEU A 123 -14.69 -0.57 13.55
N ARG A 124 -15.59 -1.52 13.76
CA ARG A 124 -16.89 -1.28 14.38
C ARG A 124 -16.89 -1.77 15.83
N VAL A 125 -17.69 -1.15 16.67
CA VAL A 125 -17.84 -1.55 18.07
C VAL A 125 -18.17 -3.05 18.22
N LYS A 126 -19.03 -3.57 17.36
CA LYS A 126 -19.45 -4.98 17.37
C LYS A 126 -18.36 -5.98 16.96
N ASP A 127 -17.26 -5.50 16.40
CA ASP A 127 -16.14 -6.35 16.01
C ASP A 127 -15.08 -6.45 17.12
N VAL A 128 -15.31 -5.78 18.27
CA VAL A 128 -14.45 -5.80 19.46
C VAL A 128 -15.09 -6.68 20.55
N ASP A 129 -14.43 -7.78 20.86
CA ASP A 129 -14.82 -8.68 21.96
C ASP A 129 -13.95 -8.40 23.19
N PHE A 130 -14.51 -7.72 24.17
CA PHE A 130 -13.81 -7.33 25.40
C PHE A 130 -13.61 -8.51 26.34
N GLU A 131 -14.50 -9.52 26.32
CA GLU A 131 -14.40 -10.69 27.19
C GLU A 131 -13.28 -11.62 26.73
N ARG A 132 -13.20 -11.85 25.41
CA ARG A 132 -12.15 -12.69 24.81
C ARG A 132 -10.87 -11.92 24.48
N CYS A 133 -10.86 -10.61 24.70
CA CYS A 133 -9.76 -9.72 24.31
C CYS A 133 -9.35 -9.89 22.83
N GLN A 134 -10.33 -9.88 21.94
CA GLN A 134 -10.17 -10.12 20.52
C GLN A 134 -10.82 -9.02 19.67
N ILE A 135 -10.30 -8.84 18.47
CA ILE A 135 -10.86 -7.96 17.45
C ILE A 135 -11.02 -8.77 16.16
N THR A 136 -12.23 -8.74 15.60
CA THR A 136 -12.50 -9.29 14.26
C THR A 136 -12.20 -8.20 13.23
N VAL A 137 -11.16 -8.39 12.45
CA VAL A 137 -10.77 -7.50 11.34
C VAL A 137 -11.41 -8.01 10.07
N ARG A 138 -12.30 -7.19 9.48
CA ARG A 138 -13.07 -7.56 8.29
C ARG A 138 -12.49 -6.97 7.02
N ASP A 139 -12.89 -7.53 5.87
CA ASP A 139 -12.52 -7.06 4.53
C ASP A 139 -11.01 -6.89 4.36
N THR A 140 -10.22 -7.84 4.83
CA THR A 140 -8.77 -7.82 4.64
C THR A 140 -8.42 -8.03 3.16
N LYS A 141 -7.17 -7.78 2.79
CA LYS A 141 -6.71 -8.01 1.43
C LYS A 141 -6.90 -9.50 1.05
N GLY A 142 -7.86 -9.78 0.17
CA GLY A 142 -8.28 -11.15 -0.21
C GLY A 142 -9.71 -11.48 0.21
N ASN A 143 -10.44 -10.54 0.82
CA ASN A 143 -11.83 -10.71 1.30
C ASN A 143 -11.97 -11.80 2.38
N GLU A 144 -10.91 -11.98 3.20
CA GLU A 144 -10.91 -12.89 4.34
C GLU A 144 -10.94 -12.10 5.64
N ASP A 145 -11.81 -12.49 6.56
CA ASP A 145 -11.85 -11.96 7.92
C ASP A 145 -10.74 -12.63 8.74
N ARG A 146 -10.14 -11.88 9.66
CA ARG A 146 -9.16 -12.43 10.59
C ARG A 146 -9.40 -11.92 12.01
N VAL A 147 -8.98 -12.71 12.98
CA VAL A 147 -9.01 -12.31 14.39
C VAL A 147 -7.61 -11.88 14.82
N THR A 148 -7.53 -10.78 15.57
CA THR A 148 -6.31 -10.31 16.23
C THR A 148 -6.58 -10.05 17.71
N MET A 149 -5.52 -9.97 18.52
CA MET A 149 -5.65 -9.69 19.95
C MET A 149 -6.02 -8.22 20.22
N LEU A 150 -6.88 -7.99 21.21
CA LEU A 150 -7.09 -6.68 21.80
C LEU A 150 -6.11 -6.49 22.95
N PRO A 151 -5.19 -5.49 22.91
CA PRO A 151 -4.29 -5.24 24.03
C PRO A 151 -5.04 -4.83 25.28
N LEU A 152 -4.81 -5.52 26.39
CA LEU A 152 -5.50 -5.29 27.68
C LEU A 152 -5.42 -3.83 28.13
N GLN A 153 -4.28 -3.17 27.87
CA GLN A 153 -4.05 -1.77 28.23
C GLN A 153 -4.98 -0.78 27.52
N LEU A 154 -5.58 -1.17 26.39
CA LEU A 154 -6.49 -0.32 25.64
C LEU A 154 -7.95 -0.47 26.06
N ILE A 155 -8.31 -1.53 26.79
CA ILE A 155 -9.68 -1.80 27.20
C ILE A 155 -10.31 -0.63 27.98
N PRO A 156 -9.66 -0.08 29.02
CA PRO A 156 -10.24 1.04 29.76
C PRO A 156 -10.45 2.28 28.89
N ILE A 157 -9.49 2.59 28.02
CA ILE A 157 -9.54 3.77 27.15
C ILE A 157 -10.63 3.60 26.10
N LEU A 158 -10.79 2.39 25.55
CA LEU A 158 -11.88 2.08 24.59
C LEU A 158 -13.25 2.17 25.25
N HIS A 159 -13.42 1.68 26.48
CA HIS A 159 -14.67 1.84 27.23
C HIS A 159 -15.02 3.30 27.50
N GLU A 160 -14.04 4.13 27.81
CA GLU A 160 -14.24 5.57 27.98
C GLU A 160 -14.66 6.22 26.66
N HIS A 161 -13.93 5.95 25.58
CA HIS A 161 -14.25 6.44 24.24
C HIS A 161 -15.69 6.05 23.82
N LEU A 162 -16.10 4.82 24.05
CA LEU A 162 -17.45 4.33 23.73
C LEU A 162 -18.57 5.03 24.52
N ARG A 163 -18.29 5.65 25.66
CA ARG A 163 -19.27 6.46 26.40
C ARG A 163 -19.54 7.80 25.73
N HIS A 164 -18.56 8.32 24.98
CA HIS A 164 -18.65 9.61 24.29
C HIS A 164 -19.23 9.50 22.88
N VAL A 165 -19.23 8.29 22.27
CA VAL A 165 -19.72 8.03 20.91
C VAL A 165 -21.20 7.68 20.85
N LYS A 166 -21.94 7.74 21.97
CA LYS A 166 -23.37 7.45 22.05
C LYS A 166 -24.25 8.61 21.58
#